data_3c24624162fac79432be974fa4937a21
#
_entry.id   3c24624162fac79432be974fa4937a21
#
_cell.length_a   1.000
_cell.length_b   1.000
_cell.length_c   1.000
_cell.angle_alpha   90.00
_cell.angle_beta   90.00
_cell.angle_gamma   90.00
#
_symmetry.space_group_name_H-M   'P 1'
#
loop_
_entity.id
_entity.type
_entity.pdbx_description
1 polymer ?
#
loop_
_entity_poly.entity_id
_entity_poly.type
_entity_poly.pdbx_seq_one_letter_code
_entity_poly.pdbx_strand_id
1 'polypeptide(L)'
;MFNLTINGLDVCVEEGTTLLEAARFFGFSIPTLCHKDGLSSYGACRLCVVEIGEEPRARLVSSCTYPAEEGLKVRTASSRVLRARKMVIELLLASCPQSRIIQDIAAQYGVRRQRFKQEYEDCILCGLCVRMCEEQMMAKAIGFRGRGKDRTIGTPFDIKSEECRLCGGCIYVCPACQLRCTYNEPDKVICGACANLSPPCIEKDQFDDMMCYMNPCVGCEIQKD
;
A
#
# COMPACT_ATOMS: atom_id res chain seq x y z
N MET A 1 -26.76 -6.38 12.12
CA MET A 1 -26.37 -4.98 11.89
C MET A 1 -25.87 -4.40 13.19
N PHE A 2 -24.83 -3.58 13.17
CA PHE A 2 -24.26 -2.93 14.35
C PHE A 2 -24.43 -1.42 14.25
N ASN A 3 -24.80 -0.79 15.37
CA ASN A 3 -24.86 0.66 15.49
C ASN A 3 -23.58 1.14 16.16
N LEU A 4 -22.91 2.11 15.55
CA LEU A 4 -21.69 2.71 16.09
C LEU A 4 -21.65 4.19 15.76
N THR A 5 -20.76 4.92 16.41
CA THR A 5 -20.62 6.36 16.17
C THR A 5 -19.28 6.65 15.52
N ILE A 6 -19.26 7.33 14.36
CA ILE A 6 -18.05 7.79 13.68
C ILE A 6 -18.02 9.32 13.69
N ASN A 7 -17.05 9.90 14.37
CA ASN A 7 -16.90 11.36 14.54
C ASN A 7 -18.18 12.06 15.05
N GLY A 8 -18.98 11.38 15.85
CA GLY A 8 -20.23 11.90 16.39
C GLY A 8 -21.46 11.65 15.50
N LEU A 9 -21.31 11.02 14.35
CA LEU A 9 -22.42 10.57 13.50
C LEU A 9 -22.76 9.12 13.85
N ASP A 10 -24.02 8.88 14.20
CA ASP A 10 -24.52 7.51 14.42
C ASP A 10 -24.73 6.83 13.08
N VAL A 11 -24.15 5.66 12.91
CA VAL A 11 -24.15 4.88 11.67
C VAL A 11 -24.52 3.43 11.96
N CYS A 12 -25.20 2.80 11.01
CA CYS A 12 -25.59 1.39 11.08
C CYS A 12 -24.88 0.63 9.94
N VAL A 13 -24.21 -0.45 10.26
CA VAL A 13 -23.42 -1.26 9.31
C VAL A 13 -23.71 -2.74 9.48
N GLU A 14 -23.42 -3.51 8.44
CA GLU A 14 -23.54 -4.97 8.49
C GLU A 14 -22.45 -5.60 9.36
N GLU A 15 -22.78 -6.73 9.96
CA GLU A 15 -21.81 -7.55 10.69
C GLU A 15 -20.69 -8.01 9.73
N GLY A 16 -19.45 -7.98 10.21
CA GLY A 16 -18.27 -8.28 9.39
C GLY A 16 -17.67 -7.11 8.64
N THR A 17 -18.37 -5.96 8.57
CA THR A 17 -17.83 -4.73 7.97
C THR A 17 -16.63 -4.21 8.78
N THR A 18 -15.55 -3.81 8.12
CA THR A 18 -14.42 -3.15 8.80
C THR A 18 -14.71 -1.68 9.09
N LEU A 19 -14.01 -1.09 10.07
CA LEU A 19 -14.16 0.34 10.36
C LEU A 19 -13.75 1.22 9.16
N LEU A 20 -12.85 0.75 8.30
CA LEU A 20 -12.47 1.47 7.07
C LEU A 20 -13.62 1.50 6.07
N GLU A 21 -14.24 0.37 5.82
CA GLU A 21 -15.40 0.24 4.91
C GLU A 21 -16.56 1.07 5.42
N ALA A 22 -16.90 0.94 6.71
CA ALA A 22 -17.91 1.75 7.36
C ALA A 22 -17.65 3.25 7.19
N ALA A 23 -16.45 3.70 7.52
CA ALA A 23 -16.08 5.11 7.41
C ALA A 23 -16.18 5.62 5.96
N ARG A 24 -15.69 4.85 4.98
CA ARG A 24 -15.76 5.22 3.56
C ARG A 24 -17.19 5.29 3.05
N PHE A 25 -18.04 4.34 3.43
CA PHE A 25 -19.44 4.30 3.05
C PHE A 25 -20.19 5.58 3.51
N PHE A 26 -19.89 6.08 4.71
CA PHE A 26 -20.44 7.31 5.23
C PHE A 26 -19.64 8.58 4.89
N GLY A 27 -18.74 8.52 3.91
CA GLY A 27 -18.04 9.67 3.35
C GLY A 27 -16.82 10.16 4.16
N PHE A 28 -16.36 9.42 5.16
CA PHE A 28 -15.15 9.76 5.91
C PHE A 28 -13.90 9.28 5.17
N SER A 29 -13.02 10.20 4.82
CA SER A 29 -11.76 9.89 4.18
C SER A 29 -10.72 9.39 5.19
N ILE A 30 -10.27 8.15 5.03
CA ILE A 30 -9.17 7.55 5.80
C ILE A 30 -8.07 7.13 4.81
N PRO A 31 -6.83 7.63 4.98
CA PRO A 31 -5.74 7.30 4.06
C PRO A 31 -5.31 5.84 4.21
N THR A 32 -4.99 5.22 3.09
CA THR A 32 -4.49 3.84 3.03
C THR A 32 -3.40 3.72 1.96
N LEU A 33 -2.43 2.81 2.18
CA LEU A 33 -1.43 2.42 1.18
C LEU A 33 -1.40 0.91 0.93
N CYS A 34 -1.74 0.10 1.93
CA CYS A 34 -1.70 -1.36 1.82
C CYS A 34 -3.10 -1.99 1.68
N HIS A 35 -4.14 -1.17 1.55
CA HIS A 35 -5.51 -1.64 1.32
C HIS A 35 -5.94 -1.27 -0.11
N LYS A 36 -6.50 -2.22 -0.81
CA LYS A 36 -7.06 -2.09 -2.15
C LYS A 36 -8.32 -2.93 -2.21
N ASP A 37 -9.38 -2.37 -2.77
CA ASP A 37 -10.65 -3.09 -2.96
C ASP A 37 -10.42 -4.32 -3.84
N GLY A 38 -11.02 -5.44 -3.48
CA GLY A 38 -10.82 -6.73 -4.12
C GLY A 38 -9.61 -7.53 -3.63
N LEU A 39 -8.85 -7.02 -2.66
CA LEU A 39 -7.76 -7.74 -2.00
C LEU A 39 -8.02 -7.83 -0.49
N SER A 40 -7.61 -8.93 0.12
CA SER A 40 -7.70 -9.12 1.56
C SER A 40 -7.00 -8.00 2.33
N SER A 41 -7.50 -7.66 3.52
CA SER A 41 -6.89 -6.64 4.38
C SER A 41 -5.64 -7.18 5.06
N TYR A 42 -4.57 -6.35 5.14
CA TYR A 42 -3.27 -6.78 5.68
C TYR A 42 -2.79 -5.93 6.88
N GLY A 43 -3.14 -4.64 6.91
CA GLY A 43 -2.82 -3.75 8.04
C GLY A 43 -1.34 -3.35 8.17
N ALA A 44 -0.51 -3.55 7.14
CA ALA A 44 0.95 -3.35 7.21
C ALA A 44 1.36 -1.87 7.30
N CYS A 45 0.77 -0.98 6.48
CA CYS A 45 1.23 0.40 6.38
C CYS A 45 0.88 1.29 7.58
N ARG A 46 -0.06 0.88 8.44
CA ARG A 46 -0.53 1.58 9.64
C ARG A 46 -1.08 3.00 9.40
N LEU A 47 -1.30 3.39 8.15
CA LEU A 47 -1.75 4.74 7.80
C LEU A 47 -3.24 4.95 8.10
N CYS A 48 -4.05 3.86 8.02
CA CYS A 48 -5.48 3.86 8.28
C CYS A 48 -5.86 3.91 9.78
N VAL A 49 -4.91 4.28 10.65
CA VAL A 49 -5.13 4.34 12.10
C VAL A 49 -6.32 5.24 12.45
N VAL A 50 -7.17 4.77 13.34
CA VAL A 50 -8.29 5.49 13.97
C VAL A 50 -8.25 5.29 15.47
N GLU A 51 -8.91 6.14 16.20
CA GLU A 51 -9.06 6.01 17.66
C GLU A 51 -10.43 5.47 17.99
N ILE A 52 -10.49 4.43 18.82
CA ILE A 52 -11.72 3.80 19.25
C ILE A 52 -11.88 3.88 20.77
N GLY A 53 -13.14 3.96 21.20
CA GLY A 53 -13.52 4.05 22.59
C GLY A 53 -13.42 5.46 23.17
N GLU A 54 -13.58 5.56 24.49
CA GLU A 54 -13.53 6.81 25.26
C GLU A 54 -12.37 6.79 26.26
N GLU A 55 -11.86 7.97 26.57
CA GLU A 55 -10.85 8.10 27.62
C GLU A 55 -11.38 7.63 28.98
N PRO A 56 -10.55 7.00 29.81
CA PRO A 56 -9.10 6.77 29.63
C PRO A 56 -8.75 5.51 28.80
N ARG A 57 -9.75 4.78 28.28
CA ARG A 57 -9.56 3.49 27.58
C ARG A 57 -9.44 3.62 26.06
N ALA A 58 -9.42 4.83 25.54
CA ALA A 58 -9.27 5.06 24.10
C ALA A 58 -7.95 4.48 23.56
N ARG A 59 -8.03 3.78 22.43
CA ARG A 59 -6.87 3.13 21.78
C ARG A 59 -6.83 3.36 20.28
N LEU A 60 -5.64 3.29 19.70
CA LEU A 60 -5.43 3.40 18.26
C LEU A 60 -5.45 2.01 17.62
N VAL A 61 -6.26 1.85 16.58
CA VAL A 61 -6.36 0.60 15.80
C VAL A 61 -6.26 0.88 14.31
N SER A 62 -5.91 -0.16 13.52
CA SER A 62 -5.96 -0.08 12.05
C SER A 62 -7.36 -0.33 11.56
N SER A 63 -8.02 0.67 11.01
CA SER A 63 -9.42 0.56 10.58
C SER A 63 -9.66 -0.48 9.49
N CYS A 64 -8.66 -0.77 8.64
CA CYS A 64 -8.81 -1.75 7.56
C CYS A 64 -8.87 -3.22 8.04
N THR A 65 -8.50 -3.49 9.28
CA THR A 65 -8.50 -4.85 9.85
C THR A 65 -9.33 -4.96 11.12
N TYR A 66 -9.85 -3.86 11.62
CA TYR A 66 -10.67 -3.86 12.83
C TYR A 66 -12.15 -3.94 12.44
N PRO A 67 -12.88 -4.97 12.90
CA PRO A 67 -14.32 -5.10 12.63
C PRO A 67 -15.12 -4.01 13.33
N ALA A 68 -16.25 -3.65 12.75
CA ALA A 68 -17.25 -2.84 13.42
C ALA A 68 -17.88 -3.66 14.56
N GLU A 69 -18.15 -3.00 15.68
CA GLU A 69 -18.77 -3.60 16.86
C GLU A 69 -19.90 -2.69 17.36
N GLU A 70 -20.92 -3.28 17.99
CA GLU A 70 -22.06 -2.54 18.55
C GLU A 70 -21.61 -1.52 19.60
N GLY A 71 -22.13 -0.30 19.50
CA GLY A 71 -21.87 0.79 20.45
C GLY A 71 -20.46 1.39 20.37
N LEU A 72 -19.65 1.02 19.36
CA LEU A 72 -18.29 1.49 19.23
C LEU A 72 -18.24 2.98 18.87
N LYS A 73 -17.42 3.76 19.59
CA LYS A 73 -17.16 5.17 19.28
C LYS A 73 -15.83 5.31 18.55
N VAL A 74 -15.85 5.84 17.32
CA VAL A 74 -14.71 5.94 16.43
C VAL A 74 -14.40 7.41 16.14
N ARG A 75 -13.12 7.80 16.28
CA ARG A 75 -12.61 9.12 15.90
C ARG A 75 -11.55 8.94 14.80
N THR A 76 -11.83 9.47 13.62
CA THR A 76 -10.95 9.31 12.46
C THR A 76 -9.86 10.37 12.37
N ALA A 77 -9.97 11.49 13.10
CA ALA A 77 -9.09 12.65 13.00
C ALA A 77 -8.79 13.31 14.35
N SER A 78 -8.77 12.56 15.46
CA SER A 78 -8.35 13.11 16.76
C SER A 78 -6.88 13.57 16.71
N SER A 79 -6.47 14.44 17.63
CA SER A 79 -5.09 14.91 17.73
C SER A 79 -4.09 13.75 17.88
N ARG A 80 -4.49 12.68 18.55
CA ARG A 80 -3.72 11.44 18.72
C ARG A 80 -3.58 10.67 17.40
N VAL A 81 -4.67 10.54 16.63
CA VAL A 81 -4.67 9.93 15.29
C VAL A 81 -3.77 10.72 14.34
N LEU A 82 -3.92 12.03 14.29
CA LEU A 82 -3.13 12.88 13.39
C LEU A 82 -1.63 12.82 13.71
N ARG A 83 -1.25 12.81 14.99
CA ARG A 83 0.15 12.62 15.40
C ARG A 83 0.70 11.26 15.00
N ALA A 84 -0.08 10.19 15.19
CA ALA A 84 0.32 8.84 14.78
C ALA A 84 0.51 8.74 13.27
N ARG A 85 -0.42 9.28 12.47
CA ARG A 85 -0.28 9.31 11.00
C ARG A 85 0.94 10.09 10.55
N LYS A 86 1.20 11.28 11.12
CA LYS A 86 2.41 12.06 10.79
C LYS A 86 3.68 11.27 11.03
N MET A 87 3.79 10.56 12.16
CA MET A 87 4.93 9.69 12.45
C MET A 87 5.08 8.58 11.40
N VAL A 88 3.98 7.90 11.06
CA VAL A 88 3.99 6.84 10.02
C VAL A 88 4.41 7.41 8.67
N ILE A 89 3.91 8.58 8.29
CA ILE A 89 4.27 9.25 7.03
C ILE A 89 5.76 9.61 7.00
N GLU A 90 6.32 10.11 8.09
CA GLU A 90 7.76 10.39 8.19
C GLU A 90 8.61 9.12 8.00
N LEU A 91 8.19 7.98 8.56
CA LEU A 91 8.85 6.69 8.36
C LEU A 91 8.75 6.21 6.91
N LEU A 92 7.57 6.34 6.29
CA LEU A 92 7.37 5.98 4.89
C LEU A 92 8.20 6.85 3.94
N LEU A 93 8.29 8.16 4.22
CA LEU A 93 9.17 9.07 3.48
C LEU A 93 10.65 8.74 3.65
N ALA A 94 11.07 8.25 4.81
CA ALA A 94 12.44 7.82 5.03
C ALA A 94 12.77 6.55 4.22
N SER A 95 11.83 5.60 4.16
CA SER A 95 12.00 4.37 3.38
C SER A 95 11.93 4.62 1.87
N CYS A 96 10.87 5.27 1.40
CA CYS A 96 10.60 5.48 -0.03
C CYS A 96 10.40 6.97 -0.37
N PRO A 97 11.45 7.79 -0.27
CA PRO A 97 11.34 9.24 -0.45
C PRO A 97 10.94 9.66 -1.87
N GLN A 98 11.16 8.80 -2.86
CA GLN A 98 10.85 9.07 -4.27
C GLN A 98 9.41 8.71 -4.66
N SER A 99 8.64 8.05 -3.78
CA SER A 99 7.25 7.70 -4.08
C SER A 99 6.35 8.93 -4.06
N ARG A 100 5.78 9.28 -5.23
CA ARG A 100 4.86 10.40 -5.38
C ARG A 100 3.62 10.27 -4.49
N ILE A 101 3.06 9.07 -4.40
CA ILE A 101 1.89 8.81 -3.54
C ILE A 101 2.21 9.14 -2.08
N ILE A 102 3.40 8.74 -1.60
CA ILE A 102 3.82 9.03 -0.23
C ILE A 102 4.09 10.53 -0.06
N GLN A 103 4.70 11.19 -1.05
CA GLN A 103 4.91 12.64 -1.05
C GLN A 103 3.58 13.41 -1.03
N ASP A 104 2.61 13.00 -1.83
CA ASP A 104 1.28 13.62 -1.89
C ASP A 104 0.55 13.47 -0.54
N ILE A 105 0.61 12.29 0.08
CA ILE A 105 0.06 12.07 1.43
C ILE A 105 0.81 12.93 2.45
N ALA A 106 2.12 13.04 2.37
CA ALA A 106 2.91 13.87 3.25
C ALA A 106 2.52 15.35 3.15
N ALA A 107 2.31 15.85 1.93
CA ALA A 107 1.84 17.21 1.69
C ALA A 107 0.46 17.44 2.30
N GLN A 108 -0.49 16.51 2.14
CA GLN A 108 -1.84 16.58 2.73
C GLN A 108 -1.80 16.66 4.26
N TYR A 109 -0.88 15.95 4.90
CA TYR A 109 -0.72 15.95 6.36
C TYR A 109 0.25 17.01 6.90
N GLY A 110 0.79 17.86 6.03
CA GLY A 110 1.73 18.94 6.40
C GLY A 110 3.08 18.40 6.90
N VAL A 111 3.50 17.22 6.45
CA VAL A 111 4.81 16.65 6.75
C VAL A 111 5.80 17.14 5.69
N ARG A 112 6.55 18.18 6.01
CA ARG A 112 7.52 18.80 5.09
C ARG A 112 8.94 18.23 5.23
N ARG A 113 9.26 17.60 6.34
CA ARG A 113 10.58 17.07 6.66
C ARG A 113 10.45 15.85 7.54
N GLN A 114 11.14 14.77 7.16
CA GLN A 114 11.27 13.59 8.02
C GLN A 114 12.49 13.74 8.93
N ARG A 115 12.40 13.15 10.12
CA ARG A 115 13.46 13.14 11.15
C ARG A 115 14.38 11.93 11.05
N PHE A 116 13.98 10.92 10.27
CA PHE A 116 14.66 9.64 10.15
C PHE A 116 15.64 9.66 8.97
N LYS A 117 16.69 8.81 9.05
CA LYS A 117 17.64 8.62 7.97
C LYS A 117 16.90 8.05 6.74
N GLN A 118 17.19 8.60 5.58
CA GLN A 118 16.66 8.08 4.31
C GLN A 118 17.38 6.78 3.93
N GLU A 119 16.61 5.76 3.61
CA GLU A 119 17.12 4.44 3.24
C GLU A 119 17.05 4.20 1.73
N TYR A 120 16.24 5.01 1.00
CA TYR A 120 16.03 4.90 -0.45
C TYR A 120 15.61 3.50 -0.90
N GLU A 121 14.83 2.83 -0.06
CA GLU A 121 14.21 1.58 -0.43
C GLU A 121 13.08 1.81 -1.45
N ASP A 122 12.83 0.79 -2.26
CA ASP A 122 11.79 0.83 -3.29
C ASP A 122 10.53 0.10 -2.85
N CYS A 123 10.49 -0.31 -1.59
CA CYS A 123 9.42 -1.14 -1.04
C CYS A 123 9.08 -0.74 0.39
N ILE A 124 7.78 -0.52 0.64
CA ILE A 124 7.22 -0.29 1.98
C ILE A 124 6.66 -1.58 2.61
N LEU A 125 6.95 -2.74 2.04
CA LEU A 125 6.48 -4.06 2.49
C LEU A 125 4.96 -4.14 2.70
N CYS A 126 4.18 -3.41 1.90
CA CYS A 126 2.73 -3.35 2.03
C CYS A 126 2.01 -4.63 1.60
N GLY A 127 2.67 -5.54 0.89
CA GLY A 127 2.16 -6.83 0.46
C GLY A 127 1.04 -6.78 -0.59
N LEU A 128 0.74 -5.65 -1.21
CA LEU A 128 -0.26 -5.58 -2.27
C LEU A 128 0.11 -6.45 -3.47
N CYS A 129 1.37 -6.43 -3.89
CA CYS A 129 1.85 -7.22 -5.02
C CYS A 129 1.74 -8.73 -4.75
N VAL A 130 2.05 -9.18 -3.53
CA VAL A 130 1.93 -10.59 -3.12
C VAL A 130 0.47 -11.03 -3.18
N ARG A 131 -0.42 -10.28 -2.54
CA ARG A 131 -1.87 -10.57 -2.53
C ARG A 131 -2.49 -10.48 -3.92
N MET A 132 -2.10 -9.51 -4.74
CA MET A 132 -2.53 -9.44 -6.14
C MET A 132 -2.13 -10.71 -6.90
N CYS A 133 -0.90 -11.19 -6.73
CA CYS A 133 -0.40 -12.39 -7.36
C CYS A 133 -1.11 -13.65 -6.87
N GLU A 134 -1.43 -13.70 -5.57
CA GLU A 134 -2.10 -14.85 -4.96
C GLU A 134 -3.61 -14.86 -5.19
N GLU A 135 -4.30 -13.74 -4.85
CA GLU A 135 -5.76 -13.70 -4.76
C GLU A 135 -6.42 -13.44 -6.11
N GLN A 136 -5.85 -12.54 -6.93
CA GLN A 136 -6.45 -12.15 -8.22
C GLN A 136 -5.85 -12.93 -9.39
N MET A 137 -4.54 -13.10 -9.40
CA MET A 137 -3.86 -13.79 -10.50
C MET A 137 -3.73 -15.29 -10.28
N MET A 138 -4.00 -15.79 -9.07
CA MET A 138 -3.93 -17.21 -8.68
C MET A 138 -2.59 -17.88 -9.02
N ALA A 139 -1.50 -17.07 -9.11
CA ALA A 139 -0.21 -17.55 -9.57
C ALA A 139 0.76 -17.84 -8.40
N LYS A 140 0.65 -17.12 -7.27
CA LYS A 140 1.55 -17.27 -6.08
C LYS A 140 3.03 -17.23 -6.43
N ALA A 141 3.39 -16.55 -7.53
CA ALA A 141 4.76 -16.53 -8.05
C ALA A 141 5.74 -15.71 -7.17
N ILE A 142 5.23 -14.81 -6.34
CA ILE A 142 6.02 -13.93 -5.48
C ILE A 142 5.51 -13.99 -4.04
N GLY A 143 6.42 -13.80 -3.08
CA GLY A 143 6.09 -13.83 -1.66
C GLY A 143 7.04 -12.97 -0.83
N PHE A 144 6.80 -12.94 0.47
CA PHE A 144 7.75 -12.35 1.42
C PHE A 144 8.87 -13.34 1.70
N ARG A 145 10.10 -12.85 1.72
CA ARG A 145 11.30 -13.59 2.10
C ARG A 145 12.10 -12.83 3.15
N GLY A 146 12.94 -13.54 3.89
CA GLY A 146 13.69 -12.93 5.00
C GLY A 146 12.79 -12.49 6.16
N ARG A 147 13.39 -11.83 7.12
CA ARG A 147 12.70 -11.33 8.32
C ARG A 147 13.38 -10.08 8.87
N GLY A 148 12.66 -9.34 9.71
CA GLY A 148 13.15 -8.09 10.29
C GLY A 148 13.52 -7.07 9.22
N LYS A 149 14.69 -6.46 9.34
CA LYS A 149 15.22 -5.48 8.39
C LYS A 149 15.56 -6.08 7.02
N ASP A 150 15.85 -7.37 6.96
CA ASP A 150 16.23 -8.09 5.74
C ASP A 150 15.01 -8.69 5.03
N ARG A 151 13.79 -8.33 5.46
CA ARG A 151 12.56 -8.77 4.83
C ARG A 151 12.37 -8.06 3.48
N THR A 152 12.19 -8.86 2.44
CA THR A 152 11.98 -8.38 1.06
C THR A 152 10.82 -9.11 0.40
N ILE A 153 10.46 -8.68 -0.81
CA ILE A 153 9.54 -9.40 -1.68
C ILE A 153 10.37 -9.98 -2.83
N GLY A 154 10.12 -11.23 -3.16
CA GLY A 154 10.85 -11.90 -4.24
C GLY A 154 10.18 -13.19 -4.67
N THR A 155 10.78 -13.84 -5.63
CA THR A 155 10.46 -15.20 -6.04
C THR A 155 11.13 -16.22 -5.11
N PRO A 156 10.60 -17.44 -4.97
CA PRO A 156 11.26 -18.49 -4.22
C PRO A 156 12.67 -18.74 -4.75
N PHE A 157 13.65 -18.82 -3.85
CA PHE A 157 15.06 -19.12 -4.15
C PHE A 157 15.74 -18.17 -5.16
N ASP A 158 15.20 -16.98 -5.37
CA ASP A 158 15.70 -16.02 -6.37
C ASP A 158 15.72 -16.54 -7.82
N ILE A 159 14.85 -17.49 -8.14
CA ILE A 159 14.71 -18.08 -9.47
C ILE A 159 13.38 -17.58 -10.08
N LYS A 160 13.37 -17.33 -11.40
CA LYS A 160 12.13 -17.01 -12.12
C LYS A 160 11.09 -18.09 -11.84
N SER A 161 9.92 -17.70 -11.35
CA SER A 161 8.84 -18.63 -11.08
C SER A 161 8.13 -19.01 -12.38
N GLU A 162 7.99 -20.30 -12.63
CA GLU A 162 7.22 -20.84 -13.77
C GLU A 162 5.72 -20.50 -13.65
N GLU A 163 5.23 -20.26 -12.43
CA GLU A 163 3.85 -19.87 -12.17
C GLU A 163 3.59 -18.39 -12.53
N CYS A 164 4.64 -17.60 -12.81
CA CYS A 164 4.49 -16.20 -13.17
C CYS A 164 3.87 -16.07 -14.56
N ARG A 165 2.67 -15.47 -14.60
CA ARG A 165 1.91 -15.24 -15.85
C ARG A 165 2.29 -13.98 -16.59
N LEU A 166 3.32 -13.26 -16.13
CA LEU A 166 3.79 -12.00 -16.72
C LEU A 166 2.68 -10.92 -16.84
N CYS A 167 1.68 -10.96 -15.95
CA CYS A 167 0.47 -10.12 -16.05
C CYS A 167 0.65 -8.66 -15.59
N GLY A 168 1.81 -8.29 -15.00
CA GLY A 168 2.08 -6.93 -14.49
C GLY A 168 1.25 -6.49 -13.28
N GLY A 169 0.31 -7.30 -12.80
CA GLY A 169 -0.60 -6.95 -11.72
C GLY A 169 0.11 -6.51 -10.43
N CYS A 170 1.24 -7.16 -10.10
CA CYS A 170 2.06 -6.82 -8.93
C CYS A 170 2.68 -5.42 -9.04
N ILE A 171 3.02 -4.97 -10.23
CA ILE A 171 3.57 -3.64 -10.51
C ILE A 171 2.44 -2.61 -10.43
N TYR A 172 1.32 -2.90 -11.08
CA TYR A 172 0.17 -2.00 -11.14
C TYR A 172 -0.36 -1.59 -9.77
N VAL A 173 -0.40 -2.51 -8.80
CA VAL A 173 -0.92 -2.22 -7.45
C VAL A 173 0.11 -1.60 -6.52
N CYS A 174 1.38 -1.50 -6.91
CA CYS A 174 2.47 -1.10 -6.02
C CYS A 174 2.50 0.43 -5.81
N PRO A 175 2.29 0.94 -4.59
CA PRO A 175 2.33 2.38 -4.34
C PRO A 175 3.76 2.96 -4.40
N ALA A 176 4.79 2.13 -4.30
CA ALA A 176 6.18 2.55 -4.40
C ALA A 176 6.67 2.55 -5.86
N CYS A 177 6.19 1.62 -6.68
CA CYS A 177 6.62 1.45 -8.07
C CYS A 177 6.05 2.47 -9.05
N GLN A 178 4.92 3.10 -8.76
CA GLN A 178 4.23 3.99 -9.70
C GLN A 178 5.05 5.19 -10.21
N LEU A 179 6.30 5.32 -9.79
CA LEU A 179 7.19 6.41 -10.18
C LEU A 179 8.54 6.01 -10.75
N ARG A 180 8.85 4.73 -10.78
CA ARG A 180 10.18 4.28 -11.22
C ARG A 180 10.23 3.68 -12.61
N CYS A 181 9.16 3.76 -13.35
CA CYS A 181 9.25 3.69 -14.80
C CYS A 181 9.82 5.02 -15.33
N THR A 182 10.90 5.51 -14.74
CA THR A 182 11.68 6.61 -15.33
C THR A 182 12.72 6.00 -16.23
N TYR A 183 12.45 6.10 -17.46
CA TYR A 183 13.31 5.89 -18.60
C TYR A 183 14.58 6.75 -18.49
N ASN A 184 15.59 6.27 -17.80
CA ASN A 184 16.88 6.98 -17.79
C ASN A 184 18.06 6.15 -18.32
N GLU A 185 17.85 4.87 -18.61
CA GLU A 185 18.85 4.06 -19.32
C GLU A 185 18.11 3.03 -20.19
N PRO A 186 18.29 3.07 -21.52
CA PRO A 186 17.60 2.17 -22.45
C PRO A 186 17.88 0.67 -22.21
N ASP A 187 18.89 0.34 -21.44
CA ASP A 187 19.28 -1.04 -21.18
C ASP A 187 18.82 -1.57 -19.80
N LYS A 188 18.13 -0.75 -19.01
CA LYS A 188 17.69 -1.13 -17.67
C LYS A 188 16.26 -0.67 -17.40
N VAL A 189 15.30 -1.23 -18.10
CA VAL A 189 13.88 -1.13 -17.70
C VAL A 189 13.67 -2.08 -16.52
N ILE A 190 14.12 -1.68 -15.35
CA ILE A 190 13.85 -2.38 -14.11
C ILE A 190 13.01 -1.45 -13.27
N CYS A 191 11.69 -1.73 -13.21
CA CYS A 191 10.85 -1.15 -12.18
C CYS A 191 11.44 -1.54 -10.81
N GLY A 192 11.56 -0.59 -9.88
CA GLY A 192 12.16 -0.84 -8.57
C GLY A 192 11.55 -2.02 -7.81
N ALA A 193 10.26 -2.35 -8.02
CA ALA A 193 9.66 -3.57 -7.47
C ALA A 193 10.16 -4.82 -8.21
N CYS A 194 10.42 -4.73 -9.51
CA CYS A 194 11.00 -5.84 -10.25
C CYS A 194 12.49 -6.01 -9.94
N ALA A 195 13.22 -4.96 -9.57
CA ALA A 195 14.61 -5.07 -9.14
C ALA A 195 14.74 -5.89 -7.84
N ASN A 196 13.71 -5.89 -7.00
CA ASN A 196 13.64 -6.74 -5.82
C ASN A 196 13.15 -8.17 -6.10
N LEU A 197 12.69 -8.43 -7.34
CA LEU A 197 12.35 -9.74 -7.85
C LEU A 197 13.58 -10.25 -8.64
N SER A 198 14.56 -10.75 -7.97
CA SER A 198 15.78 -11.26 -8.60
C SER A 198 15.67 -12.77 -8.83
N PRO A 199 15.99 -13.27 -10.04
CA PRO A 199 16.12 -12.52 -11.29
C PRO A 199 14.79 -11.90 -11.72
N PRO A 200 14.78 -10.88 -12.59
CA PRO A 200 13.53 -10.27 -13.04
C PRO A 200 12.60 -11.34 -13.63
N CYS A 201 11.38 -11.39 -13.14
CA CYS A 201 10.40 -12.37 -13.61
C CYS A 201 9.79 -12.01 -14.98
N ILE A 202 10.18 -10.88 -15.55
CA ILE A 202 9.73 -10.39 -16.85
C ILE A 202 10.96 -10.00 -17.68
N GLU A 203 11.05 -10.54 -18.88
CA GLU A 203 12.03 -10.10 -19.85
C GLU A 203 11.64 -8.73 -20.42
N LYS A 204 12.63 -7.93 -20.85
CA LYS A 204 12.42 -6.54 -21.27
C LYS A 204 11.33 -6.42 -22.34
N ASP A 205 11.38 -7.25 -23.37
CA ASP A 205 10.45 -7.21 -24.50
C ASP A 205 9.02 -7.52 -24.08
N GLN A 206 8.84 -8.46 -23.16
CA GLN A 206 7.51 -8.82 -22.60
C GLN A 206 6.98 -7.73 -21.67
N PHE A 207 7.87 -7.02 -20.96
CA PHE A 207 7.49 -5.91 -20.08
C PHE A 207 6.99 -4.71 -20.90
N ASP A 208 7.70 -4.34 -21.95
CA ASP A 208 7.35 -3.22 -22.83
C ASP A 208 5.98 -3.45 -23.50
N ASP A 209 5.76 -4.64 -24.05
CA ASP A 209 4.49 -5.01 -24.67
C ASP A 209 3.34 -5.02 -23.67
N MET A 210 3.54 -5.56 -22.48
CA MET A 210 2.48 -5.72 -21.50
C MET A 210 2.11 -4.40 -20.81
N MET A 211 3.07 -3.55 -20.48
CA MET A 211 2.82 -2.26 -19.82
C MET A 211 2.18 -1.24 -20.76
N CYS A 212 2.46 -1.28 -22.05
CA CYS A 212 1.82 -0.44 -23.06
C CYS A 212 0.34 -0.79 -23.28
N TYR A 213 -0.04 -2.05 -23.11
CA TYR A 213 -1.42 -2.51 -23.32
C TYR A 213 -2.33 -2.42 -22.09
N MET A 214 -1.78 -2.52 -20.87
CA MET A 214 -2.59 -2.64 -19.65
C MET A 214 -2.87 -1.35 -18.89
N ASN A 215 -2.28 -0.30 -19.21
CA ASN A 215 -2.38 1.11 -18.81
C ASN A 215 -0.98 1.72 -18.74
N PRO A 216 -0.69 2.72 -19.53
CA PRO A 216 0.56 3.44 -19.37
C PRO A 216 0.57 4.01 -17.94
N CYS A 217 1.63 3.77 -17.20
CA CYS A 217 1.86 4.49 -15.97
C CYS A 217 1.68 5.98 -16.25
N VAL A 218 0.81 6.65 -15.50
CA VAL A 218 0.57 8.08 -15.70
C VAL A 218 1.92 8.80 -15.57
N GLY A 219 2.46 9.30 -16.69
CA GLY A 219 3.77 9.94 -16.75
C GLY A 219 4.87 9.12 -17.46
N CYS A 220 4.58 7.92 -17.94
CA CYS A 220 5.48 7.18 -18.82
C CYS A 220 5.15 7.54 -20.28
N GLU A 221 5.79 8.56 -20.81
CA GLU A 221 5.82 8.80 -22.26
C GLU A 221 6.85 7.83 -22.87
N ILE A 222 6.38 6.66 -23.29
CA ILE A 222 7.15 5.82 -24.21
C ILE A 222 7.03 6.52 -25.56
N GLN A 223 8.01 7.37 -25.88
CA GLN A 223 8.18 7.81 -27.26
C GLN A 223 8.64 6.58 -28.06
N LYS A 224 7.74 6.11 -28.93
CA LYS A 224 8.11 5.19 -30.00
C LYS A 224 8.86 6.01 -31.03
N ASP A 225 10.19 5.88 -31.06
CA ASP A 225 10.97 6.17 -32.27
C ASP A 225 10.85 5.00 -33.25
#